data_97160b0db2c1c0a145770649e40c7268
#
_entry.id   97160b0db2c1c0a145770649e40c7268
#
_cell.length_a   1.000
_cell.length_b   1.000
_cell.length_c   1.000
_cell.angle_alpha   90.00
_cell.angle_beta   90.00
_cell.angle_gamma   90.00
#
_symmetry.space_group_name_H-M   'P 1'
#
loop_
_entity.id
_entity.type
_entity.pdbx_description
1 polymer ?
#
loop_
_entity_poly.entity_id
_entity_poly.type
_entity_poly.pdbx_seq_one_letter_code
_entity_poly.pdbx_strand_id
1 'polypeptide(L)'
;MHRLFPFYADQKQGKKHEEDFGKLLYSAKYELQGKPDYVFQNPITKKIVPVELKSGVIDEADFPHHGDLLQLGAYFLILEDVYGQKPPFGRIVYQDYMFEIKNTAKIRNEVLGTMMEMRDMLQYGVGKAKPSFATCRPCVCNGTVCEFSETEIFKGEEEQDDSCREE
;
A
#
# COMPACT_ATOMS: atom_id res chain seq x y z
N MET A 1 -19.02 -16.77 1.16
CA MET A 1 -18.36 -15.72 0.35
C MET A 1 -19.40 -14.65 0.06
N HIS A 2 -19.28 -13.46 0.64
CA HIS A 2 -20.20 -12.37 0.31
C HIS A 2 -19.84 -11.86 -1.09
N ARG A 3 -20.83 -11.83 -1.99
CA ARG A 3 -20.65 -11.21 -3.31
C ARG A 3 -20.47 -9.70 -3.09
N LEU A 4 -19.36 -9.18 -3.55
CA LEU A 4 -19.08 -7.75 -3.64
C LEU A 4 -19.36 -7.32 -5.08
N PHE A 5 -20.00 -6.19 -5.25
CA PHE A 5 -20.26 -5.58 -6.56
C PHE A 5 -19.41 -4.31 -6.69
N PRO A 6 -18.94 -3.97 -7.90
CA PRO A 6 -18.23 -2.72 -8.10
C PRO A 6 -19.10 -1.53 -7.62
N PHE A 7 -18.54 -0.73 -6.71
CA PHE A 7 -19.24 0.43 -6.16
C PHE A 7 -19.62 1.43 -7.24
N TYR A 8 -18.77 1.57 -8.23
CA TYR A 8 -18.95 2.50 -9.34
C TYR A 8 -20.00 2.04 -10.37
N ALA A 9 -20.31 0.76 -10.43
CA ALA A 9 -21.33 0.24 -11.35
C ALA A 9 -22.77 0.50 -10.91
N ASP A 10 -22.99 0.75 -9.61
CA ASP A 10 -24.34 0.84 -9.02
C ASP A 10 -24.92 2.27 -8.99
N GLN A 11 -24.12 3.29 -9.33
CA GLN A 11 -24.57 4.69 -9.17
C GLN A 11 -25.46 5.20 -10.29
N LYS A 12 -25.59 4.49 -11.42
CA LYS A 12 -26.57 4.84 -12.48
C LYS A 12 -27.05 3.61 -13.22
N GLN A 13 -28.31 3.34 -13.07
CA GLN A 13 -29.03 2.46 -13.98
C GLN A 13 -28.82 2.97 -15.43
N GLY A 14 -28.06 2.25 -16.22
CA GLY A 14 -28.11 2.32 -17.67
C GLY A 14 -26.97 3.00 -18.43
N LYS A 15 -25.84 3.40 -17.84
CA LYS A 15 -24.65 3.81 -18.62
C LYS A 15 -23.40 3.16 -18.07
N LYS A 16 -22.66 2.49 -18.98
CA LYS A 16 -21.30 1.97 -18.71
C LYS A 16 -20.42 3.11 -18.26
N HIS A 17 -19.99 3.11 -17.00
CA HIS A 17 -18.95 3.99 -16.50
C HIS A 17 -17.62 3.25 -16.48
N GLU A 18 -16.99 3.11 -17.66
CA GLU A 18 -15.57 2.74 -17.76
C GLU A 18 -14.68 3.80 -17.09
N GLU A 19 -15.20 5.00 -16.86
CA GLU A 19 -14.47 6.13 -16.26
C GLU A 19 -14.33 6.06 -14.73
N ASP A 20 -15.09 5.19 -14.06
CA ASP A 20 -15.11 5.14 -12.59
C ASP A 20 -14.14 4.10 -12.00
N PHE A 21 -13.58 3.21 -12.82
CA PHE A 21 -12.54 2.29 -12.38
C PHE A 21 -11.20 3.01 -12.24
N GLY A 22 -10.63 2.95 -11.05
CA GLY A 22 -9.35 3.58 -10.76
C GLY A 22 -9.42 5.11 -10.79
N LYS A 23 -10.48 5.72 -10.28
CA LYS A 23 -10.59 7.17 -10.12
C LYS A 23 -9.62 7.67 -9.06
N LEU A 24 -8.89 8.72 -9.40
CA LEU A 24 -8.09 9.43 -8.41
C LEU A 24 -9.00 10.13 -7.41
N LEU A 25 -8.88 9.79 -6.14
CA LEU A 25 -9.61 10.37 -5.03
C LEU A 25 -8.68 11.30 -4.24
N TYR A 26 -9.23 12.41 -3.77
CA TYR A 26 -8.50 13.36 -2.92
C TYR A 26 -9.29 13.61 -1.64
N SER A 27 -8.63 13.42 -0.51
CA SER A 27 -9.12 13.76 0.82
C SER A 27 -8.52 15.09 1.25
N ALA A 28 -9.34 16.13 1.34
CA ALA A 28 -8.89 17.44 1.83
C ALA A 28 -8.56 17.40 3.33
N LYS A 29 -9.25 16.57 4.10
CA LYS A 29 -9.04 16.42 5.54
C LYS A 29 -7.66 15.88 5.89
N TYR A 30 -7.18 14.92 5.11
CA TYR A 30 -5.90 14.25 5.36
C TYR A 30 -4.80 14.73 4.41
N GLU A 31 -5.14 15.57 3.41
CA GLU A 31 -4.23 16.00 2.33
C GLU A 31 -3.60 14.78 1.63
N LEU A 32 -4.42 13.77 1.41
CA LEU A 32 -4.06 12.51 0.76
C LEU A 32 -4.77 12.38 -0.57
N GLN A 33 -4.03 11.89 -1.55
CA GLN A 33 -4.62 11.40 -2.79
C GLN A 33 -4.29 9.93 -2.99
N GLY A 34 -5.20 9.22 -3.63
CA GLY A 34 -5.00 7.80 -3.91
C GLY A 34 -5.98 7.31 -4.97
N LYS A 35 -5.58 6.23 -5.62
CA LYS A 35 -6.33 5.61 -6.69
C LYS A 35 -6.43 4.12 -6.39
N PRO A 36 -7.43 3.67 -5.60
CA PRO A 36 -7.68 2.24 -5.42
C PRO A 36 -7.96 1.58 -6.77
N ASP A 37 -7.45 0.36 -6.98
CA ASP A 37 -7.76 -0.38 -8.21
C ASP A 37 -9.24 -0.65 -8.33
N TYR A 38 -9.87 -1.05 -7.21
CA TYR A 38 -11.32 -1.23 -7.15
C TYR A 38 -11.87 -0.74 -5.83
N VAL A 39 -13.10 -0.23 -5.88
CA VAL A 39 -13.95 -0.04 -4.70
C VAL A 39 -15.25 -0.80 -4.94
N PHE A 40 -15.51 -1.79 -4.10
CA PHE A 40 -16.74 -2.57 -4.17
C PHE A 40 -17.73 -2.12 -3.11
N GLN A 41 -19.01 -2.27 -3.42
CA GLN A 41 -20.08 -2.06 -2.44
C GLN A 41 -20.78 -3.39 -2.13
N ASN A 42 -20.99 -3.64 -0.85
CA ASN A 42 -21.81 -4.77 -0.43
C ASN A 42 -23.29 -4.44 -0.76
N PRO A 43 -24.01 -5.28 -1.53
CA PRO A 43 -25.36 -4.96 -2.00
C PRO A 43 -26.39 -4.88 -0.87
N ILE A 44 -26.16 -5.56 0.25
CA ILE A 44 -27.05 -5.62 1.40
C ILE A 44 -26.75 -4.51 2.39
N THR A 45 -25.49 -4.46 2.86
CA THR A 45 -25.07 -3.52 3.92
C THR A 45 -24.71 -2.13 3.39
N LYS A 46 -24.61 -1.98 2.07
CA LYS A 46 -24.14 -0.77 1.36
C LYS A 46 -22.74 -0.30 1.76
N LYS A 47 -22.01 -1.07 2.56
CA LYS A 47 -20.64 -0.74 2.96
C LYS A 47 -19.68 -0.90 1.81
N ILE A 48 -18.77 0.06 1.68
CA ILE A 48 -17.72 0.07 0.65
C ILE A 48 -16.47 -0.66 1.12
N VAL A 49 -15.76 -1.30 0.19
CA VAL A 49 -14.57 -2.11 0.43
C VAL A 49 -13.54 -1.81 -0.65
N PRO A 50 -12.42 -1.17 -0.31
CA PRO A 50 -11.30 -1.01 -1.25
C PRO A 50 -10.60 -2.33 -1.51
N VAL A 51 -10.16 -2.52 -2.74
CA VAL A 51 -9.35 -3.67 -3.17
C VAL A 51 -8.17 -3.16 -3.96
N GLU A 52 -7.00 -3.59 -3.58
CA GLU A 52 -5.72 -3.31 -4.22
C GLU A 52 -5.15 -4.58 -4.82
N LEU A 53 -4.72 -4.52 -6.07
CA LEU A 53 -4.08 -5.63 -6.77
C LEU A 53 -2.57 -5.46 -6.75
N LYS A 54 -1.85 -6.55 -6.54
CA LYS A 54 -0.39 -6.59 -6.58
C LYS A 54 0.08 -7.63 -7.60
N SER A 55 1.00 -7.24 -8.46
CA SER A 55 1.57 -8.12 -9.48
C SER A 55 2.58 -9.14 -8.94
N GLY A 56 3.00 -8.99 -7.67
CA GLY A 56 3.93 -9.91 -7.02
C GLY A 56 3.25 -11.12 -6.41
N VAL A 57 4.07 -12.08 -5.99
CA VAL A 57 3.70 -13.19 -5.11
C VAL A 57 4.13 -12.84 -3.69
N ILE A 58 3.46 -13.41 -2.70
CA ILE A 58 3.76 -13.18 -1.28
C ILE A 58 4.37 -14.43 -0.62
N ASP A 59 4.39 -15.54 -1.37
CA ASP A 59 4.83 -16.85 -0.88
C ASP A 59 4.08 -17.26 0.42
N GLU A 60 4.77 -17.86 1.37
CA GLU A 60 4.17 -18.33 2.63
C GLU A 60 4.10 -17.24 3.72
N ALA A 61 4.17 -15.97 3.36
CA ALA A 61 4.12 -14.90 4.36
C ALA A 61 2.73 -14.80 5.03
N ASP A 62 2.72 -14.69 6.34
CA ASP A 62 1.50 -14.56 7.14
C ASP A 62 0.81 -13.20 6.98
N PHE A 63 1.53 -12.19 6.48
CA PHE A 63 1.07 -10.81 6.37
C PHE A 63 1.49 -10.18 5.05
N PRO A 64 0.70 -9.23 4.50
CA PRO A 64 1.10 -8.47 3.34
C PRO A 64 2.31 -7.58 3.65
N HIS A 65 3.00 -7.14 2.60
CA HIS A 65 4.09 -6.19 2.75
C HIS A 65 3.63 -4.92 3.47
N HIS A 66 4.48 -4.39 4.33
CA HIS A 66 4.16 -3.22 5.17
C HIS A 66 3.72 -2.00 4.34
N GLY A 67 4.39 -1.72 3.21
CA GLY A 67 4.00 -0.64 2.30
C GLY A 67 2.59 -0.81 1.72
N ASP A 68 2.18 -2.05 1.41
CA ASP A 68 0.85 -2.35 0.90
C ASP A 68 -0.23 -2.18 1.98
N LEU A 69 0.11 -2.51 3.24
CA LEU A 69 -0.77 -2.21 4.39
C LEU A 69 -0.98 -0.71 4.59
N LEU A 70 0.09 0.09 4.50
CA LEU A 70 0.00 1.55 4.59
C LEU A 70 -0.83 2.13 3.43
N GLN A 71 -0.65 1.63 2.22
CA GLN A 71 -1.43 2.05 1.05
C GLN A 71 -2.92 1.75 1.26
N LEU A 72 -3.27 0.54 1.67
CA LEU A 72 -4.66 0.19 1.96
C LEU A 72 -5.23 1.01 3.12
N GLY A 73 -4.42 1.26 4.15
CA GLY A 73 -4.77 2.12 5.29
C GLY A 73 -5.06 3.56 4.85
N ALA A 74 -4.29 4.11 3.92
CA ALA A 74 -4.55 5.42 3.31
C ALA A 74 -5.88 5.44 2.56
N TYR A 75 -6.21 4.37 1.83
CA TYR A 75 -7.53 4.26 1.18
C TYR A 75 -8.68 4.25 2.17
N PHE A 76 -8.53 3.66 3.35
CA PHE A 76 -9.57 3.75 4.39
C PHE A 76 -9.86 5.19 4.81
N LEU A 77 -8.80 6.01 4.95
CA LEU A 77 -8.93 7.42 5.32
C LEU A 77 -9.57 8.24 4.19
N ILE A 78 -9.10 8.05 2.97
CA ILE A 78 -9.61 8.76 1.78
C ILE A 78 -11.09 8.44 1.54
N LEU A 79 -11.45 7.15 1.54
CA LEU A 79 -12.83 6.73 1.28
C LEU A 79 -13.81 7.21 2.35
N GLU A 80 -13.38 7.21 3.62
CA GLU A 80 -14.19 7.74 4.71
C GLU A 80 -14.46 9.23 4.55
N ASP A 81 -13.45 10.01 4.15
CA ASP A 81 -13.61 11.45 3.94
C ASP A 81 -14.45 11.78 2.70
N VAL A 82 -14.13 11.13 1.57
CA VAL A 82 -14.76 11.43 0.27
C VAL A 82 -16.21 10.95 0.20
N TYR A 83 -16.50 9.77 0.76
CA TYR A 83 -17.85 9.18 0.66
C TYR A 83 -18.64 9.21 1.97
N GLY A 84 -18.05 9.71 3.06
CA GLY A 84 -18.69 9.73 4.38
C GLY A 84 -18.94 8.33 4.97
N GLN A 85 -18.29 7.30 4.41
CA GLN A 85 -18.49 5.91 4.81
C GLN A 85 -17.16 5.28 5.23
N LYS A 86 -17.09 4.85 6.48
CA LYS A 86 -15.94 4.12 7.00
C LYS A 86 -15.94 2.68 6.45
N PRO A 87 -14.98 2.31 5.59
CA PRO A 87 -14.83 0.93 5.16
C PRO A 87 -14.59 0.01 6.35
N PRO A 88 -15.26 -1.13 6.50
CA PRO A 88 -15.03 -2.04 7.62
C PRO A 88 -13.72 -2.80 7.47
N PHE A 89 -13.34 -3.10 6.25
CA PHE A 89 -12.12 -3.79 5.85
C PHE A 89 -11.78 -3.43 4.40
N GLY A 90 -10.60 -3.85 3.94
CA GLY A 90 -10.19 -3.82 2.55
C GLY A 90 -9.45 -5.11 2.19
N ARG A 91 -9.07 -5.26 0.93
CA ARG A 91 -8.37 -6.43 0.45
C ARG A 91 -7.12 -6.05 -0.33
N ILE A 92 -6.06 -6.83 -0.10
CA ILE A 92 -4.84 -6.80 -0.90
C ILE A 92 -4.76 -8.16 -1.59
N VAL A 93 -4.71 -8.16 -2.90
CA VAL A 93 -4.74 -9.37 -3.73
C VAL A 93 -3.41 -9.48 -4.46
N TYR A 94 -2.58 -10.43 -4.06
CA TYR A 94 -1.39 -10.87 -4.76
C TYR A 94 -1.74 -11.94 -5.79
N GLN A 95 -0.79 -12.38 -6.59
CA GLN A 95 -1.04 -13.44 -7.58
C GLN A 95 -1.42 -14.78 -6.94
N ASP A 96 -0.84 -15.07 -5.78
CA ASP A 96 -0.93 -16.35 -5.07
C ASP A 96 -1.84 -16.29 -3.83
N TYR A 97 -2.08 -15.11 -3.25
CA TYR A 97 -2.82 -14.99 -2.01
C TYR A 97 -3.61 -13.69 -1.88
N MET A 98 -4.68 -13.70 -1.08
CA MET A 98 -5.50 -12.53 -0.78
C MET A 98 -5.63 -12.33 0.72
N PHE A 99 -5.27 -11.14 1.19
CA PHE A 99 -5.48 -10.72 2.56
C PHE A 99 -6.72 -9.85 2.72
N GLU A 100 -7.53 -10.15 3.73
CA GLU A 100 -8.61 -9.27 4.18
C GLU A 100 -8.15 -8.51 5.44
N ILE A 101 -7.99 -7.21 5.33
CA ILE A 101 -7.42 -6.36 6.35
C ILE A 101 -8.52 -5.50 6.98
N LYS A 102 -8.73 -5.67 8.28
CA LYS A 102 -9.71 -4.87 9.04
C LYS A 102 -9.24 -3.42 9.18
N ASN A 103 -10.15 -2.48 9.02
CA ASN A 103 -9.90 -1.05 9.26
C ASN A 103 -9.86 -0.77 10.76
N THR A 104 -8.72 -1.00 11.37
CA THR A 104 -8.48 -0.82 12.81
C THR A 104 -7.88 0.55 13.12
N ALA A 105 -8.00 0.99 14.37
CA ALA A 105 -7.33 2.20 14.85
C ALA A 105 -5.80 2.08 14.72
N LYS A 106 -5.23 0.88 14.90
CA LYS A 106 -3.78 0.64 14.76
C LYS A 106 -3.29 1.00 13.37
N ILE A 107 -3.90 0.45 12.31
CA ILE A 107 -3.50 0.73 10.91
C ILE A 107 -3.68 2.22 10.60
N ARG A 108 -4.78 2.83 11.01
CA ARG A 108 -5.04 4.26 10.78
C ARG A 108 -3.99 5.15 11.43
N ASN A 109 -3.65 4.86 12.70
CA ASN A 109 -2.62 5.61 13.43
C ASN A 109 -1.23 5.42 12.81
N GLU A 110 -0.94 4.24 12.29
CA GLU A 110 0.31 3.95 11.59
C GLU A 110 0.44 4.77 10.30
N VAL A 111 -0.61 4.84 9.48
CA VAL A 111 -0.65 5.72 8.30
C VAL A 111 -0.47 7.18 8.69
N LEU A 112 -1.21 7.67 9.69
CA LEU A 112 -1.12 9.06 10.12
C LEU A 112 0.28 9.39 10.68
N GLY A 113 0.89 8.48 11.45
CA GLY A 113 2.25 8.62 11.94
C GLY A 113 3.28 8.70 10.81
N THR A 114 3.19 7.80 9.84
CA THR A 114 4.06 7.82 8.65
C THR A 114 3.90 9.11 7.86
N MET A 115 2.67 9.62 7.70
CA MET A 115 2.45 10.91 7.04
C MET A 115 3.09 12.07 7.79
N MET A 116 3.02 12.08 9.12
CA MET A 116 3.69 13.11 9.93
C MET A 116 5.20 13.04 9.75
N GLU A 117 5.80 11.85 9.85
CA GLU A 117 7.23 11.67 9.61
C GLU A 117 7.65 12.14 8.20
N MET A 118 6.86 11.85 7.18
CA MET A 118 7.13 12.32 5.81
C MET A 118 7.06 13.85 5.69
N ARG A 119 6.07 14.49 6.33
CA ARG A 119 5.94 15.96 6.34
C ARG A 119 7.10 16.63 7.08
N ASP A 120 7.48 16.08 8.23
CA ASP A 120 8.63 16.56 9.00
C ASP A 120 9.92 16.44 8.18
N MET A 121 10.10 15.32 7.48
CA MET A 121 11.23 15.12 6.59
C MET A 121 11.26 16.16 5.46
N LEU A 122 10.12 16.44 4.84
CA LEU A 122 10.03 17.43 3.76
C LEU A 122 10.24 18.86 4.26
N GLN A 123 9.78 19.17 5.47
CA GLN A 123 9.84 20.52 6.03
C GLN A 123 11.20 20.84 6.66
N TYR A 124 11.80 19.89 7.36
CA TYR A 124 12.98 20.10 8.18
C TYR A 124 14.23 19.38 7.67
N GLY A 125 14.11 18.58 6.60
CA GLY A 125 15.22 17.77 6.10
C GLY A 125 15.64 16.64 7.06
N VAL A 126 14.79 16.28 8.03
CA VAL A 126 15.08 15.26 9.03
C VAL A 126 14.50 13.93 8.58
N GLY A 127 15.36 13.02 8.15
CA GLY A 127 14.97 11.67 7.74
C GLY A 127 16.08 10.68 8.02
N LYS A 128 15.72 9.43 8.22
CA LYS A 128 16.70 8.34 8.33
C LYS A 128 16.44 7.36 7.20
N ALA A 129 17.43 7.20 6.34
CA ALA A 129 17.41 6.14 5.35
C ALA A 129 17.32 4.78 6.07
N LYS A 130 16.53 3.88 5.49
CA LYS A 130 16.45 2.47 5.92
C LYS A 130 16.88 1.60 4.74
N PRO A 131 18.19 1.56 4.44
CA PRO A 131 18.67 0.80 3.31
C PRO A 131 18.48 -0.69 3.55
N SER A 132 18.07 -1.40 2.50
CA SER A 132 18.01 -2.85 2.46
C SER A 132 18.10 -3.29 1.00
N PHE A 133 18.47 -4.53 0.74
CA PHE A 133 18.50 -5.08 -0.62
C PHE A 133 17.16 -4.84 -1.35
N ALA A 134 16.05 -5.17 -0.71
CA ALA A 134 14.72 -5.04 -1.30
C ALA A 134 14.33 -3.59 -1.62
N THR A 135 14.73 -2.61 -0.79
CA THR A 135 14.41 -1.20 -0.98
C THR A 135 15.39 -0.50 -1.91
N CYS A 136 16.67 -0.87 -1.89
CA CYS A 136 17.71 -0.22 -2.67
C CYS A 136 17.74 -0.69 -4.12
N ARG A 137 17.51 -1.97 -4.39
CA ARG A 137 17.56 -2.54 -5.74
C ARG A 137 16.69 -1.80 -6.76
N PRO A 138 15.41 -1.48 -6.51
CA PRO A 138 14.57 -0.73 -7.44
C PRO A 138 14.71 0.80 -7.30
N CYS A 139 15.55 1.29 -6.41
CA CYS A 139 15.63 2.71 -6.08
C CYS A 139 16.38 3.49 -7.16
N VAL A 140 15.78 4.55 -7.69
CA VAL A 140 16.40 5.41 -8.71
C VAL A 140 17.63 6.18 -8.20
N CYS A 141 17.77 6.32 -6.88
CA CYS A 141 18.93 6.98 -6.25
C CYS A 141 20.10 6.01 -5.99
N ASN A 142 19.89 4.70 -6.20
CA ASN A 142 20.93 3.70 -6.02
C ASN A 142 22.04 3.88 -7.05
N GLY A 143 23.28 3.86 -6.61
CA GLY A 143 24.44 4.09 -7.48
C GLY A 143 24.60 5.52 -8.02
N THR A 144 23.77 6.47 -7.58
CA THR A 144 23.84 7.88 -8.04
C THR A 144 24.09 8.86 -6.90
N VAL A 145 23.03 9.35 -6.24
CA VAL A 145 23.11 10.40 -5.21
C VAL A 145 22.96 9.88 -3.79
N CYS A 146 22.66 8.59 -3.63
CA CYS A 146 22.45 7.99 -2.32
C CYS A 146 23.79 7.58 -1.69
N GLU A 147 24.06 8.08 -0.49
CA GLU A 147 25.24 7.69 0.30
C GLU A 147 25.22 6.23 0.76
N PHE A 148 24.02 5.60 0.76
CA PHE A 148 23.83 4.19 1.11
C PHE A 148 23.74 3.28 -0.12
N SER A 149 24.22 3.75 -1.29
CA SER A 149 24.17 2.95 -2.52
C SER A 149 25.11 1.76 -2.45
N GLU A 150 24.71 0.69 -3.03
CA GLU A 150 25.22 -0.69 -3.26
C GLU A 150 26.60 -1.11 -2.72
N THR A 151 27.54 -0.20 -2.62
CA THR A 151 28.96 -0.55 -2.36
C THR A 151 29.22 -1.10 -0.96
N GLU A 152 28.34 -0.84 0.01
CA GLU A 152 28.53 -1.32 1.39
C GLU A 152 27.55 -2.43 1.83
N ILE A 153 26.34 -2.43 1.28
CA ILE A 153 25.31 -3.40 1.68
C ILE A 153 25.55 -4.77 1.03
N PHE A 154 26.12 -4.79 -0.19
CA PHE A 154 26.35 -6.03 -0.93
C PHE A 154 27.71 -6.68 -0.65
N LYS A 155 28.71 -5.93 -0.16
CA LYS A 155 30.02 -6.47 0.21
C LYS A 155 29.99 -7.38 1.44
N GLY A 156 28.96 -7.27 2.28
CA GLY A 156 28.82 -8.09 3.47
C GLY A 156 28.26 -9.50 3.23
N GLU A 157 27.64 -9.74 2.08
CA GLU A 157 27.07 -11.05 1.75
C GLU A 157 28.04 -11.94 0.94
N GLU A 158 28.98 -11.35 0.19
CA GLU A 158 30.00 -12.10 -0.55
C GLU A 158 31.13 -12.65 0.36
N GLU A 159 31.38 -12.05 1.53
CA GLU A 159 32.41 -12.54 2.45
C GLU A 159 31.98 -13.73 3.32
N GLN A 160 30.70 -14.09 3.35
CA GLN A 160 30.19 -15.23 4.16
C GLN A 160 30.10 -16.56 3.40
N ASP A 161 30.24 -16.59 2.06
CA ASP A 161 30.09 -17.83 1.28
C ASP A 161 31.42 -18.53 0.94
N ASP A 162 32.57 -17.92 1.26
CA ASP A 162 33.90 -18.48 0.92
C ASP A 162 34.53 -19.31 2.06
N SER A 163 33.86 -19.47 3.20
CA SER A 163 34.38 -20.26 4.33
C SER A 163 33.98 -21.75 4.34
N CYS A 164 33.26 -22.24 3.31
CA CYS A 164 32.82 -23.64 3.22
C CYS A 164 33.47 -24.45 2.08
N ARG A 165 34.60 -24.03 1.54
CA ARG A 165 35.31 -24.80 0.54
C ARG A 165 36.80 -25.02 0.93
N GLU A 166 37.02 -25.68 2.03
CA GLU A 166 38.27 -26.42 2.31
C GLU A 166 37.98 -27.42 3.44
N GLU A 167 37.56 -28.65 3.04
CA GLU A 167 37.99 -29.92 3.67
C GLU A 167 37.57 -31.09 2.77
#